data_10685e0bb88819547d4c5972441ecb1b
#
_entry.id   10685e0bb88819547d4c5972441ecb1b
#
_cell.length_a   1.000
_cell.length_b   1.000
_cell.length_c   1.000
_cell.angle_alpha   90.00
_cell.angle_beta   90.00
_cell.angle_gamma   90.00
#
_symmetry.space_group_name_H-M   'P 1'
#
loop_
_entity.id
_entity.type
_entity.pdbx_description
1 polymer ?
#
loop_
_entity_poly.entity_id
_entity_poly.type
_entity_poly.pdbx_seq_one_letter_code
_entity_poly.pdbx_strand_id
1 'polypeptide(L)'
;MKNILQLGKLMLLLGLLVFNSCSNSTSFNSADDLVNEVLPFTTAINVEQLKQKIDDGEMIMLIDVREPNEFNAGYIPGAVSIPRGVLEFKIANEAFWEEAMLYMPLREEEIIVYCKKGKRSILAADVLQKLGYTNITYLEAGFKKWELTYPLIQEKNLDHNAHDDGGEVGGC
;
A
#
# COMPACT_ATOMS: atom_id res chain seq x y z
N MET A 1 23.38 14.49 -58.10
CA MET A 1 23.98 15.08 -56.89
C MET A 1 23.00 15.88 -56.04
N LYS A 2 22.02 16.64 -56.60
CA LYS A 2 21.04 17.42 -55.81
C LYS A 2 20.08 16.56 -54.94
N ASN A 3 19.70 15.37 -55.41
CA ASN A 3 18.76 14.50 -54.70
C ASN A 3 19.35 13.81 -53.45
N ILE A 4 20.67 13.54 -53.47
CA ILE A 4 21.36 12.92 -52.29
C ILE A 4 21.50 13.94 -51.17
N LEU A 5 21.69 15.22 -51.49
CA LEU A 5 21.79 16.31 -50.52
C LEU A 5 20.43 16.59 -49.82
N GLN A 6 19.32 16.45 -50.56
CA GLN A 6 17.96 16.58 -50.05
C GLN A 6 17.61 15.43 -49.11
N LEU A 7 17.99 14.18 -49.44
CA LEU A 7 17.75 13.00 -48.58
C LEU A 7 18.53 13.10 -47.28
N GLY A 8 19.78 13.57 -47.30
CA GLY A 8 20.60 13.78 -46.12
C GLY A 8 20.02 14.84 -45.16
N LYS A 9 19.46 15.93 -45.70
CA LYS A 9 18.78 16.96 -44.88
C LYS A 9 17.49 16.46 -44.26
N LEU A 10 16.71 15.62 -44.95
CA LEU A 10 15.47 15.02 -44.42
C LEU A 10 15.77 14.01 -43.30
N MET A 11 16.83 13.19 -43.46
CA MET A 11 17.28 12.26 -42.41
C MET A 11 17.81 12.99 -41.17
N LEU A 12 18.51 14.12 -41.34
CA LEU A 12 19.01 14.93 -40.24
C LEU A 12 17.85 15.58 -39.44
N LEU A 13 16.79 16.03 -40.15
CA LEU A 13 15.60 16.62 -39.53
C LEU A 13 14.78 15.58 -38.77
N LEU A 14 14.70 14.35 -39.27
CA LEU A 14 13.99 13.23 -38.60
C LEU A 14 14.74 12.76 -37.36
N GLY A 15 16.06 12.83 -37.35
CA GLY A 15 16.90 12.47 -36.18
C GLY A 15 16.79 13.46 -34.99
N LEU A 16 16.42 14.72 -35.24
CA LEU A 16 16.26 15.74 -34.20
C LEU A 16 14.93 15.64 -33.43
N LEU A 17 13.95 14.89 -33.94
CA LEU A 17 12.63 14.75 -33.28
C LEU A 17 12.56 13.68 -32.20
N VAL A 18 13.62 12.88 -31.98
CA VAL A 18 13.58 11.72 -31.10
C VAL A 18 14.13 12.00 -29.68
N PHE A 19 14.70 13.19 -29.43
CA PHE A 19 15.36 13.50 -28.14
C PHE A 19 14.59 14.43 -27.20
N ASN A 20 13.28 14.65 -27.41
CA ASN A 20 12.45 15.32 -26.42
C ASN A 20 11.70 14.31 -25.51
N SER A 21 12.40 13.29 -24.99
CA SER A 21 11.93 12.56 -23.81
C SER A 21 12.37 13.35 -22.57
N CYS A 22 11.76 14.50 -22.33
CA CYS A 22 11.75 15.09 -21.00
C CYS A 22 10.95 14.14 -20.11
N SER A 23 11.65 13.35 -19.28
CA SER A 23 11.05 12.76 -18.10
C SER A 23 10.59 13.93 -17.21
N ASN A 24 9.30 14.27 -17.27
CA ASN A 24 8.70 15.11 -16.26
C ASN A 24 8.82 14.38 -14.93
N SER A 25 9.84 14.70 -14.13
CA SER A 25 9.88 14.31 -12.74
C SER A 25 8.77 15.10 -12.04
N THR A 26 7.64 14.45 -11.80
CA THR A 26 6.54 15.04 -11.04
C THR A 26 7.01 15.16 -9.60
N SER A 27 7.20 16.38 -9.11
CA SER A 27 7.46 16.65 -7.70
C SER A 27 6.14 17.02 -7.02
N PHE A 28 5.91 16.50 -5.83
CA PHE A 28 4.70 16.76 -5.03
C PHE A 28 5.03 17.71 -3.89
N ASN A 29 4.13 18.65 -3.59
CA ASN A 29 4.31 19.60 -2.50
C ASN A 29 3.84 19.02 -1.15
N SER A 30 3.01 17.99 -1.18
CA SER A 30 2.45 17.35 0.01
C SER A 30 2.19 15.86 -0.21
N ALA A 31 2.03 15.12 0.90
CA ALA A 31 1.58 13.73 0.84
C ALA A 31 0.16 13.60 0.25
N ASP A 32 -0.67 14.62 0.40
CA ASP A 32 -2.02 14.64 -0.16
C ASP A 32 -2.00 14.76 -1.69
N ASP A 33 -1.07 15.53 -2.25
CA ASP A 33 -0.89 15.60 -3.70
C ASP A 33 -0.48 14.24 -4.26
N LEU A 34 0.43 13.56 -3.58
CA LEU A 34 0.84 12.20 -3.95
C LEU A 34 -0.33 11.18 -3.88
N VAL A 35 -1.16 11.27 -2.83
CA VAL A 35 -2.36 10.43 -2.71
C VAL A 35 -3.35 10.72 -3.83
N ASN A 36 -3.62 11.98 -4.13
CA ASN A 36 -4.55 12.37 -5.19
C ASN A 36 -4.08 11.93 -6.58
N GLU A 37 -2.77 11.88 -6.81
CA GLU A 37 -2.20 11.38 -8.08
C GLU A 37 -2.49 9.90 -8.31
N VAL A 38 -2.38 9.07 -7.28
CA VAL A 38 -2.53 7.61 -7.41
C VAL A 38 -3.96 7.11 -7.16
N LEU A 39 -4.78 7.90 -6.47
CA LEU A 39 -6.16 7.53 -6.10
C LEU A 39 -7.01 7.05 -7.30
N PRO A 40 -6.98 7.68 -8.50
CA PRO A 40 -7.75 7.23 -9.65
C PRO A 40 -7.39 5.82 -10.16
N PHE A 41 -6.22 5.32 -9.79
CA PHE A 41 -5.70 4.02 -10.23
C PHE A 41 -5.83 2.93 -9.15
N THR A 42 -6.43 3.24 -8.00
CA THR A 42 -6.62 2.31 -6.88
C THR A 42 -8.10 1.98 -6.70
N THR A 43 -8.40 0.77 -6.24
CA THR A 43 -9.77 0.29 -6.00
C THR A 43 -10.08 0.34 -4.51
N ALA A 44 -11.24 0.87 -4.14
CA ALA A 44 -11.71 0.93 -2.77
C ALA A 44 -12.68 -0.21 -2.44
N ILE A 45 -12.68 -0.63 -1.16
CA ILE A 45 -13.73 -1.43 -0.55
C ILE A 45 -14.23 -0.72 0.71
N ASN A 46 -15.53 -0.73 0.98
CA ASN A 46 -16.08 -0.16 2.20
C ASN A 46 -16.07 -1.17 3.38
N VAL A 47 -16.37 -0.70 4.59
CA VAL A 47 -16.31 -1.55 5.79
C VAL A 47 -17.39 -2.62 5.82
N GLU A 48 -18.54 -2.38 5.21
CA GLU A 48 -19.64 -3.34 5.11
C GLU A 48 -19.30 -4.49 4.18
N GLN A 49 -18.72 -4.18 3.03
CA GLN A 49 -18.23 -5.18 2.06
C GLN A 49 -17.10 -6.03 2.64
N LEU A 50 -16.14 -5.38 3.33
CA LEU A 50 -15.05 -6.12 3.99
C LEU A 50 -15.61 -7.03 5.08
N LYS A 51 -16.55 -6.52 5.90
CA LYS A 51 -17.19 -7.33 6.94
C LYS A 51 -17.89 -8.55 6.37
N GLN A 52 -18.62 -8.39 5.27
CA GLN A 52 -19.29 -9.50 4.59
C GLN A 52 -18.27 -10.54 4.10
N LYS A 53 -17.18 -10.14 3.45
CA LYS A 53 -16.12 -11.07 3.02
C LYS A 53 -15.56 -11.89 4.18
N ILE A 54 -15.31 -11.24 5.33
CA ILE A 54 -14.84 -11.93 6.55
C ILE A 54 -15.89 -12.90 7.07
N ASP A 55 -17.17 -12.52 7.12
CA ASP A 55 -18.26 -13.38 7.60
C ASP A 55 -18.52 -14.58 6.70
N ASP A 56 -18.37 -14.39 5.39
CA ASP A 56 -18.53 -15.43 4.37
C ASP A 56 -17.31 -16.36 4.31
N GLY A 57 -16.23 -16.06 5.05
CA GLY A 57 -14.99 -16.84 5.09
C GLY A 57 -14.22 -16.80 3.77
N GLU A 58 -14.32 -15.69 3.02
CA GLU A 58 -13.57 -15.54 1.78
C GLU A 58 -12.06 -15.54 2.06
N MET A 59 -11.30 -16.16 1.14
CA MET A 59 -9.85 -16.18 1.21
C MET A 59 -9.29 -14.83 0.76
N ILE A 60 -9.04 -13.95 1.73
CA ILE A 60 -8.46 -12.63 1.52
C ILE A 60 -7.20 -12.46 2.36
N MET A 61 -6.19 -11.80 1.82
CA MET A 61 -5.03 -11.35 2.60
C MET A 61 -5.30 -9.92 3.09
N LEU A 62 -5.60 -9.77 4.37
CA LEU A 62 -5.87 -8.47 4.97
C LEU A 62 -4.59 -7.92 5.63
N ILE A 63 -4.11 -6.76 5.16
CA ILE A 63 -2.85 -6.16 5.62
C ILE A 63 -3.08 -4.80 6.27
N ASP A 64 -2.66 -4.67 7.53
CA ASP A 64 -2.62 -3.40 8.24
C ASP A 64 -1.27 -2.71 8.02
N VAL A 65 -1.29 -1.55 7.35
CA VAL A 65 -0.07 -0.78 7.07
C VAL A 65 0.18 0.35 8.08
N ARG A 66 -0.48 0.30 9.25
CA ARG A 66 -0.23 1.23 10.36
C ARG A 66 1.07 0.89 11.08
N GLU A 67 1.46 1.77 11.99
CA GLU A 67 2.59 1.50 12.88
C GLU A 67 2.22 0.42 13.93
N PRO A 68 3.22 -0.33 14.47
CA PRO A 68 2.96 -1.43 15.41
C PRO A 68 2.14 -1.02 16.64
N ASN A 69 2.35 0.16 17.20
CA ASN A 69 1.58 0.68 18.33
C ASN A 69 0.11 0.93 17.97
N GLU A 70 -0.19 1.37 16.74
CA GLU A 70 -1.57 1.52 16.26
C GLU A 70 -2.25 0.15 16.06
N PHE A 71 -1.49 -0.85 15.56
CA PHE A 71 -1.97 -2.21 15.37
C PHE A 71 -2.27 -2.88 16.72
N ASN A 72 -1.31 -2.87 17.63
CA ASN A 72 -1.45 -3.53 18.95
C ASN A 72 -2.60 -2.97 19.78
N ALA A 73 -2.92 -1.67 19.63
CA ALA A 73 -4.06 -1.05 20.30
C ALA A 73 -5.43 -1.54 19.81
N GLY A 74 -5.49 -2.12 18.60
CA GLY A 74 -6.68 -2.73 18.03
C GLY A 74 -6.57 -2.85 16.51
N TYR A 75 -6.99 -3.99 15.94
CA TYR A 75 -6.93 -4.29 14.52
C TYR A 75 -8.15 -5.09 14.05
N ILE A 76 -8.37 -5.14 12.74
CA ILE A 76 -9.44 -5.95 12.14
C ILE A 76 -9.05 -7.42 12.24
N PRO A 77 -9.93 -8.33 12.74
CA PRO A 77 -9.61 -9.74 12.89
C PRO A 77 -9.03 -10.38 11.63
N GLY A 78 -7.97 -11.17 11.80
CA GLY A 78 -7.26 -11.82 10.70
C GLY A 78 -6.27 -10.93 9.94
N ALA A 79 -6.07 -9.68 10.34
CA ALA A 79 -5.13 -8.80 9.68
C ALA A 79 -3.67 -9.11 10.04
N VAL A 80 -2.78 -9.04 9.04
CA VAL A 80 -1.33 -9.12 9.19
C VAL A 80 -0.74 -7.71 9.28
N SER A 81 0.12 -7.47 10.28
CA SER A 81 0.79 -6.18 10.44
C SER A 81 2.03 -6.08 9.56
N ILE A 82 1.99 -5.20 8.56
CA ILE A 82 3.15 -4.83 7.75
C ILE A 82 3.19 -3.31 7.63
N PRO A 83 3.92 -2.60 8.50
CA PRO A 83 3.99 -1.14 8.45
C PRO A 83 4.38 -0.62 7.06
N ARG A 84 3.74 0.50 6.64
CA ARG A 84 3.90 1.06 5.30
C ARG A 84 5.37 1.26 4.90
N GLY A 85 6.25 1.61 5.86
CA GLY A 85 7.66 1.87 5.61
C GLY A 85 8.50 0.63 5.24
N VAL A 86 7.97 -0.58 5.42
CA VAL A 86 8.67 -1.84 5.15
C VAL A 86 7.85 -2.80 4.27
N LEU A 87 6.71 -2.35 3.76
CA LEU A 87 5.78 -3.19 2.99
C LEU A 87 6.44 -3.82 1.78
N GLU A 88 7.15 -3.04 0.98
CA GLU A 88 7.82 -3.48 -0.26
C GLU A 88 8.86 -4.57 -0.02
N PHE A 89 9.50 -4.55 1.15
CA PHE A 89 10.54 -5.50 1.52
C PHE A 89 9.99 -6.77 2.16
N LYS A 90 8.79 -6.69 2.78
CA LYS A 90 8.21 -7.81 3.52
C LYS A 90 7.21 -8.61 2.69
N ILE A 91 6.45 -7.96 1.81
CA ILE A 91 5.36 -8.61 1.06
C ILE A 91 5.81 -9.83 0.24
N ALA A 92 7.01 -9.80 -0.32
CA ALA A 92 7.60 -10.87 -1.11
C ALA A 92 8.76 -11.59 -0.36
N ASN A 93 8.81 -11.49 0.95
CA ASN A 93 9.84 -12.14 1.78
C ASN A 93 9.27 -13.39 2.42
N GLU A 94 9.64 -14.55 1.92
CA GLU A 94 9.16 -15.87 2.38
C GLU A 94 9.43 -16.08 3.88
N ALA A 95 10.63 -15.72 4.37
CA ALA A 95 10.97 -15.87 5.79
C ALA A 95 10.07 -15.05 6.72
N PHE A 96 9.59 -13.87 6.29
CA PHE A 96 8.62 -13.09 7.05
C PHE A 96 7.29 -13.84 7.21
N TRP A 97 6.82 -14.47 6.13
CA TRP A 97 5.53 -15.19 6.16
C TRP A 97 5.63 -16.51 6.92
N GLU A 98 6.76 -17.22 6.82
CA GLU A 98 7.05 -18.42 7.63
C GLU A 98 7.09 -18.08 9.13
N GLU A 99 7.76 -16.99 9.53
CA GLU A 99 7.81 -16.52 10.92
C GLU A 99 6.41 -16.16 11.44
N ALA A 100 5.58 -15.57 10.60
CA ALA A 100 4.18 -15.27 10.91
C ALA A 100 3.26 -16.50 10.91
N MET A 101 3.78 -17.70 10.56
CA MET A 101 3.02 -18.94 10.36
C MET A 101 1.88 -18.79 9.32
N LEU A 102 2.15 -18.00 8.30
CA LEU A 102 1.26 -17.73 7.18
C LEU A 102 1.95 -18.04 5.85
N TYR A 103 1.17 -18.19 4.79
CA TYR A 103 1.72 -18.31 3.44
C TYR A 103 1.94 -16.91 2.82
N MET A 104 2.96 -16.82 1.97
CA MET A 104 3.21 -15.62 1.18
C MET A 104 2.14 -15.50 0.07
N PRO A 105 1.46 -14.35 -0.07
CA PRO A 105 0.40 -14.21 -1.05
C PRO A 105 0.92 -14.29 -2.48
N LEU A 106 0.19 -14.99 -3.34
CA LEU A 106 0.43 -14.99 -4.78
C LEU A 106 0.04 -13.65 -5.40
N ARG A 107 0.55 -13.39 -6.62
CA ARG A 107 0.34 -12.09 -7.29
C ARG A 107 -1.13 -11.81 -7.65
N GLU A 108 -1.92 -12.85 -7.85
CA GLU A 108 -3.32 -12.80 -8.26
C GLU A 108 -4.30 -12.87 -7.09
N GLU A 109 -3.82 -13.19 -5.89
CA GLU A 109 -4.66 -13.29 -4.70
C GLU A 109 -5.20 -11.94 -4.26
N GLU A 110 -6.39 -11.96 -3.69
CA GLU A 110 -7.02 -10.75 -3.19
C GLU A 110 -6.31 -10.23 -1.95
N ILE A 111 -5.74 -9.06 -2.06
CA ILE A 111 -5.10 -8.35 -0.94
C ILE A 111 -5.91 -7.08 -0.64
N ILE A 112 -6.35 -6.94 0.60
CA ILE A 112 -7.00 -5.74 1.10
C ILE A 112 -6.06 -5.05 2.06
N VAL A 113 -5.67 -3.81 1.75
CA VAL A 113 -4.79 -3.02 2.61
C VAL A 113 -5.58 -1.95 3.36
N TYR A 114 -5.27 -1.73 4.63
CA TYR A 114 -5.87 -0.64 5.36
C TYR A 114 -4.86 0.10 6.25
N CYS A 115 -5.19 1.35 6.55
CA CYS A 115 -4.51 2.14 7.57
C CYS A 115 -5.55 2.83 8.45
N LYS A 116 -5.17 3.86 9.22
CA LYS A 116 -6.11 4.54 10.12
C LYS A 116 -7.26 5.26 9.40
N LYS A 117 -6.98 5.97 8.28
CA LYS A 117 -7.93 6.86 7.59
C LYS A 117 -7.95 6.71 6.05
N GLY A 118 -7.24 5.73 5.47
CA GLY A 118 -7.22 5.45 4.04
C GLY A 118 -5.98 5.96 3.29
N LYS A 119 -5.39 7.10 3.62
CA LYS A 119 -4.31 7.71 2.81
C LYS A 119 -3.06 6.84 2.68
N ARG A 120 -2.55 6.26 3.78
CA ARG A 120 -1.39 5.35 3.75
C ARG A 120 -1.69 4.08 2.94
N SER A 121 -2.92 3.55 3.03
CA SER A 121 -3.31 2.34 2.30
C SER A 121 -3.54 2.58 0.82
N ILE A 122 -3.95 3.77 0.38
CA ILE A 122 -3.98 4.15 -1.05
C ILE A 122 -2.58 4.07 -1.63
N LEU A 123 -1.58 4.67 -0.96
CA LEU A 123 -0.18 4.58 -1.39
C LEU A 123 0.39 3.16 -1.29
N ALA A 124 -0.10 2.35 -0.35
CA ALA A 124 0.25 0.94 -0.24
C ALA A 124 -0.31 0.13 -1.40
N ALA A 125 -1.56 0.35 -1.77
CA ALA A 125 -2.19 -0.31 -2.92
C ALA A 125 -1.45 0.00 -4.23
N ASP A 126 -1.12 1.26 -4.48
CA ASP A 126 -0.35 1.69 -5.65
C ASP A 126 1.02 0.99 -5.73
N VAL A 127 1.76 0.93 -4.62
CA VAL A 127 3.07 0.28 -4.63
C VAL A 127 2.99 -1.24 -4.80
N LEU A 128 1.97 -1.89 -4.23
CA LEU A 128 1.75 -3.33 -4.45
C LEU A 128 1.41 -3.63 -5.91
N GLN A 129 0.59 -2.79 -6.57
CA GLN A 129 0.32 -2.91 -8.00
C GLN A 129 1.61 -2.76 -8.83
N LYS A 130 2.49 -1.81 -8.49
CA LYS A 130 3.80 -1.63 -9.13
C LYS A 130 4.74 -2.83 -8.92
N LEU A 131 4.58 -3.56 -7.81
CA LEU A 131 5.27 -4.82 -7.55
C LEU A 131 4.63 -6.03 -8.27
N GLY A 132 3.54 -5.83 -9.04
CA GLY A 132 2.90 -6.85 -9.85
C GLY A 132 1.78 -7.64 -9.15
N TYR A 133 1.30 -7.21 -7.99
CA TYR A 133 0.08 -7.75 -7.40
C TYR A 133 -1.13 -7.16 -8.13
N THR A 134 -2.02 -8.01 -8.64
CA THR A 134 -3.05 -7.60 -9.60
C THR A 134 -4.44 -7.39 -9.00
N ASN A 135 -4.68 -7.93 -7.80
CA ASN A 135 -5.99 -7.89 -7.14
C ASN A 135 -5.88 -7.17 -5.77
N ILE A 136 -5.64 -5.86 -5.83
CA ILE A 136 -5.42 -5.04 -4.64
C ILE A 136 -6.56 -4.04 -4.47
N THR A 137 -7.11 -4.01 -3.25
CA THR A 137 -8.07 -2.98 -2.82
C THR A 137 -7.59 -2.31 -1.53
N TYR A 138 -8.04 -1.08 -1.28
CA TYR A 138 -7.83 -0.43 0.00
C TYR A 138 -9.15 -0.20 0.74
N LEU A 139 -9.13 -0.29 2.07
CA LEU A 139 -10.30 -0.01 2.90
C LEU A 139 -10.55 1.50 2.98
N GLU A 140 -11.69 1.95 2.43
CA GLU A 140 -12.11 3.34 2.47
C GLU A 140 -12.31 3.81 3.92
N ALA A 141 -11.79 4.99 4.24
CA ALA A 141 -11.78 5.59 5.58
C ALA A 141 -11.08 4.73 6.67
N GLY A 142 -10.54 3.56 6.31
CA GLY A 142 -9.63 2.74 7.10
C GLY A 142 -10.19 2.22 8.43
N PHE A 143 -9.28 1.85 9.33
CA PHE A 143 -9.61 1.29 10.64
C PHE A 143 -10.51 2.21 11.48
N LYS A 144 -10.38 3.53 11.33
CA LYS A 144 -11.24 4.48 12.06
C LYS A 144 -12.73 4.29 11.74
N LYS A 145 -13.07 4.03 10.49
CA LYS A 145 -14.44 3.74 10.07
C LYS A 145 -14.89 2.37 10.57
N TRP A 146 -14.01 1.35 10.48
CA TRP A 146 -14.28 0.01 11.01
C TRP A 146 -14.59 0.05 12.52
N GLU A 147 -13.74 0.66 13.32
CA GLU A 147 -13.89 0.80 14.77
C GLU A 147 -15.21 1.47 15.17
N LEU A 148 -15.64 2.50 14.42
CA LEU A 148 -16.90 3.20 14.66
C LEU A 148 -18.13 2.37 14.23
N THR A 149 -18.00 1.55 13.19
CA THR A 149 -19.12 0.75 12.66
C THR A 149 -19.26 -0.58 13.43
N TYR A 150 -18.13 -1.19 13.80
CA TYR A 150 -18.05 -2.49 14.46
C TYR A 150 -17.19 -2.44 15.73
N PRO A 151 -17.56 -1.70 16.77
CA PRO A 151 -16.69 -1.43 17.93
C PRO A 151 -16.33 -2.69 18.74
N LEU A 152 -17.13 -3.75 18.62
CA LEU A 152 -16.89 -5.02 19.31
C LEU A 152 -16.14 -6.05 18.45
N ILE A 153 -15.87 -5.74 17.17
CA ILE A 153 -15.21 -6.64 16.22
C ILE A 153 -13.81 -6.10 15.95
N GLN A 154 -12.93 -6.28 16.90
CA GLN A 154 -11.49 -5.96 16.79
C GLN A 154 -10.70 -6.87 17.74
N GLU A 155 -9.48 -7.16 17.35
CA GLU A 155 -8.51 -7.85 18.19
C GLU A 155 -7.50 -6.85 18.76
N LYS A 156 -6.81 -7.21 19.86
CA LYS A 156 -5.80 -6.39 20.53
C LYS A 156 -4.66 -7.25 21.01
N ASN A 157 -3.44 -6.77 20.87
CA ASN A 157 -2.25 -7.39 21.41
C ASN A 157 -1.94 -6.77 22.79
N LEU A 158 -2.59 -7.25 23.83
CA LEU A 158 -2.49 -6.69 25.18
C LEU A 158 -1.09 -6.84 25.80
N ASP A 159 -0.35 -7.88 25.42
CA ASP A 159 0.98 -8.19 25.97
C ASP A 159 2.05 -7.16 25.56
N HIS A 160 1.90 -6.51 24.41
CA HIS A 160 2.83 -5.47 23.94
C HIS A 160 2.64 -4.12 24.63
N ASN A 161 1.46 -3.87 25.23
CA ASN A 161 1.19 -2.63 25.96
C ASN A 161 1.72 -2.63 27.40
N ALA A 162 2.11 -3.80 27.94
CA ALA A 162 2.61 -3.95 29.31
C ALA A 162 4.09 -3.53 29.50
N HIS A 163 4.84 -3.28 28.44
CA HIS A 163 6.25 -2.91 28.50
C HIS A 163 6.57 -1.44 28.25
N ASP A 164 5.56 -0.60 27.91
CA ASP A 164 5.81 0.81 27.56
C ASP A 164 5.61 1.78 28.75
N ASP A 165 5.19 1.28 29.92
CA ASP A 165 4.97 2.11 31.14
C ASP A 165 6.21 2.21 32.06
N GLY A 166 7.40 1.87 31.60
CA GLY A 166 8.59 1.80 32.46
C GLY A 166 9.91 2.28 31.85
N GLY A 167 9.91 3.18 30.88
CA GLY A 167 11.13 3.79 30.33
C GLY A 167 11.50 5.06 31.06
N GLU A 168 12.33 4.96 32.12
CA GLU A 168 13.00 6.11 32.76
C GLU A 168 13.68 7.02 31.73
N VAL A 169 13.40 8.30 31.84
CA VAL A 169 14.13 9.40 31.21
C VAL A 169 15.53 9.45 31.80
N GLY A 170 16.46 8.70 31.22
CA GLY A 170 17.88 8.82 31.49
C GLY A 170 18.45 9.88 30.56
N GLY A 171 18.64 11.10 31.07
CA GLY A 171 19.37 12.13 30.37
C GLY A 171 20.86 11.82 30.28
N CYS A 172 21.49 12.21 29.18
CA CYS A 172 22.78 12.86 29.01
C CYS A 172 22.82 13.49 27.63
#